data_c5d3d488b4631ceb053fb604a78c7069
#
_entry.id   c5d3d488b4631ceb053fb604a78c7069
#
_cell.length_a   1.000
_cell.length_b   1.000
_cell.length_c   1.000
_cell.angle_alpha   90.00
_cell.angle_beta   90.00
_cell.angle_gamma   90.00
#
_symmetry.space_group_name_H-M   'P 1'
#
loop_
_entity.id
_entity.type
_entity.pdbx_description
1 polymer ?
#
loop_
_entity_poly.entity_id
_entity_poly.type
_entity_poly.pdbx_seq_one_letter_code
_entity_poly.pdbx_strand_id
1 'polypeptide(L)'
;MGGALLFLSPFMNMATDLNIHVILSRMHSIPKIIIICIVAEILNLLAVFLFCNTLRIPLFFDTIFTVAVTFYLGLVPALCVSFAYNLINSLIWVLSGENDPFIFLYTICGLLIVFSTWIIARRKEELKISPSVTILYLVLIVLLSSFCTIVSGGIIDFFHLKYRNVPDLMNPIKKFTESFVHQRFSLLASCILGQIPISFLDRLLSTFAGFGVYKLAERFLERR
;
A
#
# COMPACT_ATOMS: atom_id res chain seq x y z
N MET A 1 15.71 -26.66 24.31
CA MET A 1 14.42 -26.63 23.60
C MET A 1 13.57 -25.38 23.88
N GLY A 2 14.10 -24.32 24.50
CA GLY A 2 13.34 -23.11 24.89
C GLY A 2 13.36 -21.93 23.89
N GLY A 3 14.19 -21.95 22.87
CA GLY A 3 14.38 -20.79 21.99
C GLY A 3 13.37 -20.64 20.84
N ALA A 4 12.76 -21.73 20.40
CA ALA A 4 11.78 -21.71 19.29
C ALA A 4 10.40 -21.14 19.71
N LEU A 5 10.05 -21.24 20.99
CA LEU A 5 8.77 -20.70 21.50
C LEU A 5 8.77 -19.17 21.62
N LEU A 6 9.92 -18.53 21.79
CA LEU A 6 10.04 -17.07 21.86
C LEU A 6 9.88 -16.41 20.47
N PHE A 7 10.21 -17.10 19.38
CA PHE A 7 10.01 -16.58 18.02
C PHE A 7 8.57 -16.77 17.51
N LEU A 8 7.80 -17.70 18.06
CA LEU A 8 6.40 -17.94 17.69
C LEU A 8 5.41 -17.11 18.52
N SER A 9 5.85 -16.52 19.65
CA SER A 9 4.96 -15.70 20.50
C SER A 9 4.37 -14.48 19.79
N PRO A 10 5.05 -13.76 18.88
CA PRO A 10 4.42 -12.67 18.13
C PRO A 10 3.38 -13.16 17.13
N PHE A 11 3.51 -14.38 16.59
CA PHE A 11 2.53 -14.96 15.66
C PHE A 11 1.31 -15.54 16.40
N MET A 12 1.47 -16.09 17.59
CA MET A 12 0.35 -16.55 18.41
C MET A 12 -0.49 -15.37 18.94
N ASN A 13 0.14 -14.27 19.34
CA ASN A 13 -0.59 -13.05 19.67
C ASN A 13 -1.27 -12.41 18.44
N MET A 14 -0.76 -12.63 17.23
CA MET A 14 -1.38 -12.20 15.98
C MET A 14 -2.76 -12.83 15.76
N ALA A 15 -2.96 -14.09 16.14
CA ALA A 15 -4.24 -14.77 16.03
C ALA A 15 -5.25 -14.28 17.08
N THR A 16 -4.81 -13.86 18.27
CA THR A 16 -5.67 -13.27 19.29
C THR A 16 -6.03 -11.81 19.02
N ASP A 17 -5.15 -11.05 18.36
CA ASP A 17 -5.43 -9.68 17.90
C ASP A 17 -6.39 -9.64 16.69
N LEU A 18 -6.56 -10.76 15.99
CA LEU A 18 -7.58 -10.95 14.94
C LEU A 18 -8.97 -11.19 15.53
N ASN A 19 -9.14 -11.01 16.83
CA ASN A 19 -10.42 -11.22 17.49
C ASN A 19 -11.42 -10.17 16.99
N ILE A 20 -12.22 -10.55 16.01
CA ILE A 20 -13.26 -9.74 15.35
C ILE A 20 -14.16 -9.03 16.38
N HIS A 21 -14.36 -9.62 17.56
CA HIS A 21 -15.11 -9.02 18.66
C HIS A 21 -14.43 -7.77 19.26
N VAL A 22 -13.11 -7.71 19.33
CA VAL A 22 -12.39 -6.52 19.82
C VAL A 22 -12.43 -5.40 18.78
N ILE A 23 -12.40 -5.74 17.50
CA ILE A 23 -12.57 -4.78 16.40
C ILE A 23 -14.02 -4.26 16.38
N LEU A 24 -15.01 -5.12 16.55
CA LEU A 24 -16.43 -4.77 16.53
C LEU A 24 -16.87 -3.97 17.78
N SER A 25 -16.30 -4.24 18.95
CA SER A 25 -16.65 -3.51 20.19
C SER A 25 -16.10 -2.08 20.25
N ARG A 26 -15.04 -1.79 19.52
CA ARG A 26 -14.51 -0.40 19.36
C ARG A 26 -15.15 0.38 18.24
N MET A 27 -15.93 -0.27 17.37
CA MET A 27 -16.46 0.37 16.17
C MET A 27 -17.98 0.27 16.11
N HIS A 28 -18.60 1.44 16.18
CA HIS A 28 -20.00 1.66 15.89
C HIS A 28 -20.40 0.97 14.57
N SER A 29 -21.20 -0.05 14.62
CA SER A 29 -21.92 -0.75 13.55
C SER A 29 -21.16 -1.05 12.23
N ILE A 30 -21.24 -2.27 11.76
CA ILE A 30 -20.74 -2.76 10.47
C ILE A 30 -20.99 -1.79 9.30
N PRO A 31 -22.19 -1.15 9.16
CA PRO A 31 -22.43 -0.20 8.08
C PRO A 31 -21.50 1.00 8.08
N LYS A 32 -21.02 1.50 9.23
CA LYS A 32 -20.05 2.60 9.26
C LYS A 32 -18.68 2.20 8.71
N ILE A 33 -18.23 0.97 9.02
CA ILE A 33 -16.99 0.43 8.47
C ILE A 33 -17.07 0.35 6.95
N ILE A 34 -18.16 -0.18 6.42
CA ILE A 34 -18.41 -0.31 4.98
C ILE A 34 -18.39 1.06 4.32
N ILE A 35 -19.08 2.04 4.89
CA ILE A 35 -19.12 3.41 4.35
C ILE A 35 -17.71 4.01 4.31
N ILE A 36 -16.91 3.86 5.38
CA ILE A 36 -15.54 4.38 5.42
C ILE A 36 -14.68 3.70 4.35
N CYS A 37 -14.79 2.38 4.17
CA CYS A 37 -14.08 1.66 3.13
C CYS A 37 -14.46 2.13 1.71
N ILE A 38 -15.75 2.32 1.45
CA ILE A 38 -16.24 2.84 0.15
C ILE A 38 -15.73 4.26 -0.11
N VAL A 39 -15.80 5.13 0.90
CA VAL A 39 -15.30 6.51 0.79
C VAL A 39 -13.78 6.50 0.55
N ALA A 40 -13.02 5.68 1.27
CA ALA A 40 -11.58 5.56 1.07
C ALA A 40 -11.25 5.09 -0.34
N GLU A 41 -12.01 4.14 -0.88
CA GLU A 41 -11.85 3.62 -2.24
C GLU A 41 -12.09 4.72 -3.30
N ILE A 42 -13.19 5.45 -3.18
CA ILE A 42 -13.50 6.57 -4.08
C ILE A 42 -12.40 7.63 -4.01
N LEU A 43 -11.89 7.94 -2.82
CA LEU A 43 -10.84 8.93 -2.65
C LEU A 43 -9.48 8.46 -3.18
N ASN A 44 -9.15 7.16 -3.12
CA ASN A 44 -7.97 6.60 -3.79
C ASN A 44 -8.08 6.76 -5.32
N LEU A 45 -9.22 6.40 -5.92
CA LEU A 45 -9.46 6.58 -7.35
C LEU A 45 -9.37 8.05 -7.77
N LEU A 46 -9.95 8.96 -6.98
CA LEU A 46 -9.86 10.40 -7.22
C LEU A 46 -8.43 10.93 -7.09
N ALA A 47 -7.65 10.44 -6.12
CA ALA A 47 -6.25 10.82 -5.96
C ALA A 47 -5.43 10.42 -7.19
N VAL A 48 -5.58 9.18 -7.67
CA VAL A 48 -4.91 8.72 -8.91
C VAL A 48 -5.35 9.57 -10.10
N PHE A 49 -6.65 9.81 -10.28
CA PHE A 49 -7.14 10.64 -11.37
C PHE A 49 -6.55 12.06 -11.33
N LEU A 50 -6.54 12.69 -10.16
CA LEU A 50 -6.04 14.05 -9.99
C LEU A 50 -4.51 14.13 -10.17
N PHE A 51 -3.77 13.31 -9.44
CA PHE A 51 -2.31 13.42 -9.41
C PHE A 51 -1.64 12.79 -10.63
N CYS A 52 -2.07 11.59 -11.03
CA CYS A 52 -1.43 10.88 -12.14
C CYS A 52 -1.96 11.34 -13.50
N ASN A 53 -3.29 11.43 -13.67
CA ASN A 53 -3.87 11.71 -14.99
C ASN A 53 -3.93 13.22 -15.28
N THR A 54 -4.31 14.05 -14.29
CA THR A 54 -4.47 15.51 -14.50
C THR A 54 -3.16 16.24 -14.31
N LEU A 55 -2.47 16.05 -13.18
CA LEU A 55 -1.21 16.74 -12.86
C LEU A 55 0.01 16.05 -13.46
N ARG A 56 -0.14 14.83 -14.00
CA ARG A 56 0.92 14.03 -14.61
C ARG A 56 2.13 13.81 -13.70
N ILE A 57 1.88 13.72 -12.40
CA ILE A 57 2.91 13.39 -11.42
C ILE A 57 3.24 11.91 -11.56
N PRO A 58 4.50 11.52 -11.75
CA PRO A 58 4.91 10.14 -12.01
C PRO A 58 4.96 9.30 -10.72
N LEU A 59 3.90 9.33 -9.92
CA LEU A 59 3.73 8.58 -8.67
C LEU A 59 2.35 7.94 -8.68
N PHE A 60 2.15 6.92 -7.87
CA PHE A 60 0.90 6.15 -7.90
C PHE A 60 -0.22 6.81 -7.10
N PHE A 61 0.05 7.28 -5.87
CA PHE A 61 -0.91 7.89 -4.94
C PHE A 61 -2.20 7.09 -4.68
N ASP A 62 -2.17 5.80 -5.02
CA ASP A 62 -3.30 4.87 -4.99
C ASP A 62 -3.59 4.31 -3.60
N THR A 63 -2.75 4.58 -2.61
CA THR A 63 -2.80 3.94 -1.29
C THR A 63 -2.87 4.92 -0.12
N ILE A 64 -3.00 6.23 -0.36
CA ILE A 64 -3.08 7.25 0.70
C ILE A 64 -4.21 6.92 1.68
N PHE A 65 -5.41 6.69 1.16
CA PHE A 65 -6.58 6.42 1.99
C PHE A 65 -6.60 4.99 2.50
N THR A 66 -5.98 4.04 1.79
CA THR A 66 -5.75 2.67 2.27
C THR A 66 -4.86 2.68 3.52
N VAL A 67 -3.78 3.46 3.52
CA VAL A 67 -2.92 3.66 4.69
C VAL A 67 -3.69 4.29 5.85
N ALA A 68 -4.51 5.32 5.59
CA ALA A 68 -5.38 5.94 6.61
C ALA A 68 -6.36 4.92 7.22
N VAL A 69 -6.99 4.09 6.38
CA VAL A 69 -7.87 3.01 6.83
C VAL A 69 -7.10 1.98 7.67
N THR A 70 -5.86 1.66 7.31
CA THR A 70 -5.01 0.74 8.09
C THR A 70 -4.78 1.27 9.51
N PHE A 71 -4.48 2.56 9.66
CA PHE A 71 -4.33 3.21 10.97
C PHE A 71 -5.64 3.26 11.74
N TYR A 72 -6.76 3.53 11.07
CA TYR A 72 -8.05 3.79 11.72
C TYR A 72 -8.81 2.49 12.04
N LEU A 73 -9.01 1.63 11.01
CA LEU A 73 -9.82 0.41 11.10
C LEU A 73 -9.00 -0.87 11.31
N GLY A 74 -7.70 -0.84 11.02
CA GLY A 74 -6.82 -1.99 11.14
C GLY A 74 -6.74 -2.83 9.86
N LEU A 75 -6.26 -4.09 10.01
CA LEU A 75 -5.81 -4.94 8.91
C LEU A 75 -6.92 -5.31 7.92
N VAL A 76 -7.99 -5.95 8.42
CA VAL A 76 -8.99 -6.58 7.53
C VAL A 76 -9.72 -5.57 6.64
N PRO A 77 -10.26 -4.44 7.15
CA PRO A 77 -10.89 -3.44 6.29
C PRO A 77 -9.91 -2.85 5.27
N ALA A 78 -8.65 -2.61 5.67
CA ALA A 78 -7.63 -2.07 4.77
C ALA A 78 -7.25 -3.05 3.65
N LEU A 79 -7.17 -4.36 3.94
CA LEU A 79 -6.98 -5.39 2.93
C LEU A 79 -8.14 -5.40 1.92
N CYS A 80 -9.38 -5.26 2.41
CA CYS A 80 -10.55 -5.17 1.53
C CYS A 80 -10.48 -3.95 0.60
N VAL A 81 -10.11 -2.76 1.13
CA VAL A 81 -9.93 -1.54 0.32
C VAL A 81 -8.82 -1.74 -0.71
N SER A 82 -7.66 -2.25 -0.30
CA SER A 82 -6.54 -2.48 -1.23
C SER A 82 -6.88 -3.48 -2.33
N PHE A 83 -7.59 -4.55 -1.99
CA PHE A 83 -8.04 -5.55 -2.97
C PHE A 83 -9.08 -4.96 -3.93
N ALA A 84 -10.09 -4.24 -3.41
CA ALA A 84 -11.13 -3.61 -4.21
C ALA A 84 -10.55 -2.60 -5.19
N TYR A 85 -9.59 -1.77 -4.75
CA TYR A 85 -8.89 -0.81 -5.61
C TYR A 85 -8.25 -1.50 -6.82
N ASN A 86 -7.44 -2.52 -6.57
CA ASN A 86 -6.74 -3.23 -7.64
C ASN A 86 -7.70 -3.98 -8.57
N LEU A 87 -8.80 -4.51 -8.02
CA LEU A 87 -9.85 -5.13 -8.83
C LEU A 87 -10.52 -4.12 -9.75
N ILE A 88 -10.94 -2.97 -9.21
CA ILE A 88 -11.58 -1.89 -9.98
C ILE A 88 -10.62 -1.35 -11.04
N ASN A 89 -9.36 -1.10 -10.65
CA ASN A 89 -8.33 -0.62 -11.57
C ASN A 89 -8.12 -1.62 -12.72
N SER A 90 -8.00 -2.92 -12.43
CA SER A 90 -7.89 -3.97 -13.45
C SER A 90 -9.10 -4.01 -14.38
N LEU A 91 -10.32 -3.84 -13.86
CA LEU A 91 -11.54 -3.77 -14.66
C LEU A 91 -11.55 -2.55 -15.57
N ILE A 92 -11.11 -1.38 -15.08
CA ILE A 92 -10.99 -0.16 -15.90
C ILE A 92 -10.05 -0.41 -17.10
N TRP A 93 -8.89 -1.07 -16.87
CA TRP A 93 -7.94 -1.40 -17.93
C TRP A 93 -8.55 -2.35 -18.97
N VAL A 94 -9.24 -3.40 -18.55
CA VAL A 94 -9.94 -4.32 -19.46
C VAL A 94 -11.01 -3.59 -20.29
N LEU A 95 -11.79 -2.71 -19.66
CA LEU A 95 -12.83 -1.92 -20.34
C LEU A 95 -12.23 -0.89 -21.31
N SER A 96 -10.99 -0.44 -21.07
CA SER A 96 -10.25 0.46 -21.98
C SER A 96 -9.63 -0.28 -23.18
N GLY A 97 -9.85 -1.59 -23.29
CA GLY A 97 -9.33 -2.41 -24.38
C GLY A 97 -7.95 -3.02 -24.12
N GLU A 98 -7.35 -2.73 -22.96
CA GLU A 98 -6.05 -3.26 -22.54
C GLU A 98 -6.27 -4.54 -21.73
N ASN A 99 -6.25 -5.69 -22.41
CA ASN A 99 -6.45 -6.97 -21.74
C ASN A 99 -5.11 -7.53 -21.23
N ASP A 100 -4.67 -7.02 -20.07
CA ASP A 100 -3.43 -7.45 -19.44
C ASP A 100 -3.67 -8.08 -18.05
N PRO A 101 -3.52 -9.42 -17.94
CA PRO A 101 -3.76 -10.14 -16.68
C PRO A 101 -2.71 -9.84 -15.60
N PHE A 102 -1.53 -9.32 -15.96
CA PHE A 102 -0.48 -9.01 -14.99
C PHE A 102 -0.80 -7.77 -14.15
N ILE A 103 -1.69 -6.87 -14.63
CA ILE A 103 -2.10 -5.69 -13.87
C ILE A 103 -2.71 -6.09 -12.52
N PHE A 104 -3.51 -7.16 -12.50
CA PHE A 104 -4.10 -7.65 -11.25
C PHE A 104 -3.06 -8.15 -10.24
N LEU A 105 -1.88 -8.57 -10.68
CA LEU A 105 -0.80 -9.00 -9.77
C LEU A 105 -0.29 -7.88 -8.87
N TYR A 106 -0.42 -6.61 -9.27
CA TYR A 106 -0.08 -5.47 -8.40
C TYR A 106 -0.93 -5.40 -7.13
N THR A 107 -2.03 -6.17 -7.06
CA THR A 107 -2.75 -6.43 -5.80
C THR A 107 -1.80 -6.89 -4.70
N ILE A 108 -0.82 -7.72 -5.03
CA ILE A 108 0.20 -8.22 -4.07
C ILE A 108 0.96 -7.04 -3.45
N CYS A 109 1.35 -6.05 -4.25
CA CYS A 109 2.00 -4.84 -3.75
C CYS A 109 1.12 -4.09 -2.77
N GLY A 110 -0.16 -3.89 -3.11
CA GLY A 110 -1.14 -3.22 -2.25
C GLY A 110 -1.36 -3.95 -0.92
N LEU A 111 -1.48 -5.26 -0.95
CA LEU A 111 -1.64 -6.08 0.26
C LEU A 111 -0.38 -6.02 1.16
N LEU A 112 0.81 -6.03 0.56
CA LEU A 112 2.09 -5.90 1.28
C LEU A 112 2.24 -4.52 1.94
N ILE A 113 1.77 -3.45 1.30
CA ILE A 113 1.74 -2.10 1.88
C ILE A 113 0.84 -2.08 3.13
N VAL A 114 -0.37 -2.63 3.02
CA VAL A 114 -1.30 -2.72 4.16
C VAL A 114 -0.67 -3.51 5.29
N PHE A 115 -0.08 -4.66 5.00
CA PHE A 115 0.53 -5.53 6.01
C PHE A 115 1.72 -4.85 6.69
N SER A 116 2.61 -4.23 5.91
CA SER A 116 3.76 -3.47 6.43
C SER A 116 3.32 -2.31 7.32
N THR A 117 2.29 -1.58 6.90
CA THR A 117 1.73 -0.47 7.68
C THR A 117 1.10 -0.99 8.96
N TRP A 118 0.31 -2.06 8.90
CA TRP A 118 -0.39 -2.60 10.05
C TRP A 118 0.54 -3.14 11.14
N ILE A 119 1.62 -3.84 10.77
CA ILE A 119 2.60 -4.38 11.74
C ILE A 119 3.10 -3.28 12.68
N ILE A 120 3.30 -2.08 12.16
CA ILE A 120 3.80 -0.94 12.91
C ILE A 120 2.64 -0.16 13.54
N ALA A 121 1.56 0.09 12.77
CA ALA A 121 0.40 0.84 13.20
C ALA A 121 -0.35 0.22 14.39
N ARG A 122 -0.25 -1.10 14.60
CA ARG A 122 -0.84 -1.76 15.78
C ARG A 122 -0.27 -1.29 17.12
N ARG A 123 0.92 -0.67 17.11
CA ARG A 123 1.57 -0.08 18.29
C ARG A 123 1.12 1.36 18.53
N LYS A 124 -0.19 1.60 18.51
CA LYS A 124 -0.78 2.97 18.59
C LYS A 124 -0.33 3.78 19.81
N GLU A 125 -0.12 3.14 20.94
CA GLU A 125 0.30 3.83 22.16
C GLU A 125 1.72 4.40 22.03
N GLU A 126 2.61 3.68 21.35
CA GLU A 126 3.96 4.16 21.09
C GLU A 126 3.96 5.36 20.12
N LEU A 127 3.04 5.39 19.16
CA LEU A 127 2.86 6.52 18.24
C LEU A 127 2.39 7.81 18.94
N LYS A 128 1.88 7.73 20.16
CA LYS A 128 1.40 8.89 20.93
C LYS A 128 2.44 9.47 21.87
N ILE A 129 3.60 8.80 22.08
CA ILE A 129 4.62 9.20 23.06
C ILE A 129 5.22 10.56 22.72
N SER A 130 5.67 10.75 21.49
CA SER A 130 6.22 12.03 21.02
C SER A 130 6.15 12.16 19.50
N PRO A 131 6.18 13.38 18.93
CA PRO A 131 6.24 13.59 17.48
C PRO A 131 7.45 12.92 16.83
N SER A 132 8.60 12.92 17.49
CA SER A 132 9.82 12.28 16.97
C SER A 132 9.66 10.77 16.84
N VAL A 133 9.05 10.12 17.83
CA VAL A 133 8.73 8.69 17.79
C VAL A 133 7.73 8.40 16.67
N THR A 134 6.70 9.22 16.51
CA THR A 134 5.74 9.10 15.41
C THR A 134 6.45 9.14 14.06
N ILE A 135 7.32 10.12 13.83
CA ILE A 135 8.08 10.25 12.58
C ILE A 135 8.96 9.01 12.35
N LEU A 136 9.65 8.52 13.39
CA LEU A 136 10.47 7.32 13.28
C LEU A 136 9.65 6.10 12.82
N TYR A 137 8.47 5.89 13.41
CA TYR A 137 7.58 4.80 13.01
C TYR A 137 7.05 4.96 11.59
N LEU A 138 6.71 6.19 11.16
CA LEU A 138 6.31 6.45 9.78
C LEU A 138 7.46 6.16 8.80
N VAL A 139 8.68 6.54 9.14
CA VAL A 139 9.87 6.21 8.32
C VAL A 139 10.06 4.69 8.24
N LEU A 140 9.89 3.96 9.34
CA LEU A 140 9.95 2.49 9.32
C LEU A 140 8.88 1.87 8.44
N ILE A 141 7.65 2.41 8.44
CA ILE A 141 6.60 1.98 7.51
C ILE A 141 7.03 2.23 6.05
N VAL A 142 7.56 3.42 5.77
CA VAL A 142 8.05 3.77 4.43
C VAL A 142 9.13 2.79 3.97
N LEU A 143 10.14 2.53 4.78
CA LEU A 143 11.24 1.62 4.43
C LEU A 143 10.74 0.20 4.19
N LEU A 144 9.91 -0.34 5.08
CA LEU A 144 9.39 -1.70 4.97
C LEU A 144 8.46 -1.86 3.77
N SER A 145 7.51 -0.94 3.60
CA SER A 145 6.56 -0.99 2.48
C SER A 145 7.25 -0.74 1.14
N SER A 146 8.23 0.18 1.08
CA SER A 146 9.03 0.41 -0.13
C SER A 146 9.82 -0.83 -0.50
N PHE A 147 10.51 -1.46 0.45
CA PHE A 147 11.24 -2.69 0.18
C PHE A 147 10.33 -3.78 -0.41
N CYS A 148 9.19 -4.01 0.22
CA CYS A 148 8.22 -5.00 -0.25
C CYS A 148 7.72 -4.68 -1.67
N THR A 149 7.36 -3.43 -1.94
CA THR A 149 6.82 -3.02 -3.25
C THR A 149 7.87 -2.98 -4.34
N ILE A 150 9.10 -2.58 -4.04
CA ILE A 150 10.23 -2.60 -5.00
C ILE A 150 10.50 -4.03 -5.46
N VAL A 151 10.56 -4.98 -4.53
CA VAL A 151 10.84 -6.37 -4.88
C VAL A 151 9.66 -6.99 -5.62
N SER A 152 8.44 -6.91 -5.08
CA SER A 152 7.27 -7.51 -5.71
C SER A 152 6.90 -6.84 -7.04
N GLY A 153 6.91 -5.51 -7.10
CA GLY A 153 6.67 -4.73 -8.31
C GLY A 153 7.71 -5.03 -9.39
N GLY A 154 8.99 -5.05 -9.04
CA GLY A 154 10.06 -5.38 -9.99
C GLY A 154 9.96 -6.81 -10.53
N ILE A 155 9.49 -7.78 -9.73
CA ILE A 155 9.21 -9.14 -10.21
C ILE A 155 8.02 -9.13 -11.18
N ILE A 156 6.96 -8.40 -10.87
CA ILE A 156 5.79 -8.27 -11.76
C ILE A 156 6.19 -7.60 -13.07
N ASP A 157 6.94 -6.51 -13.02
CA ASP A 157 7.47 -5.82 -14.21
C ASP A 157 8.35 -6.73 -15.08
N PHE A 158 9.18 -7.56 -14.44
CA PHE A 158 9.98 -8.55 -15.16
C PHE A 158 9.11 -9.52 -15.97
N PHE A 159 8.04 -10.05 -15.38
CA PHE A 159 7.10 -10.91 -16.11
C PHE A 159 6.37 -10.16 -17.21
N HIS A 160 5.97 -8.92 -16.97
CA HIS A 160 5.38 -8.04 -17.95
C HIS A 160 6.30 -7.87 -19.17
N LEU A 161 7.54 -7.42 -18.96
CA LEU A 161 8.49 -7.17 -20.04
C LEU A 161 8.93 -8.45 -20.76
N LYS A 162 8.94 -9.59 -20.06
CA LYS A 162 9.36 -10.87 -20.64
C LYS A 162 8.27 -11.51 -21.51
N TYR A 163 7.01 -11.40 -21.13
CA TYR A 163 5.92 -12.13 -21.75
C TYR A 163 4.97 -11.26 -22.56
N ARG A 164 5.03 -9.96 -22.39
CA ARG A 164 4.25 -8.99 -23.13
C ARG A 164 5.16 -7.87 -23.66
N ASN A 165 5.10 -7.60 -24.96
CA ASN A 165 5.67 -6.37 -25.54
C ASN A 165 4.75 -5.20 -25.23
N VAL A 166 4.68 -4.77 -23.95
CA VAL A 166 3.83 -3.66 -23.54
C VAL A 166 4.62 -2.36 -23.68
N PRO A 167 4.23 -1.49 -24.62
CA PRO A 167 5.05 -0.33 -24.96
C PRO A 167 5.11 0.74 -23.88
N ASP A 168 4.04 1.00 -23.11
CA ASP A 168 3.94 2.29 -22.40
C ASP A 168 3.27 2.29 -21.02
N LEU A 169 3.03 1.14 -20.40
CA LEU A 169 2.16 1.05 -19.24
C LEU A 169 2.60 1.82 -17.99
N MET A 170 3.90 2.00 -17.77
CA MET A 170 4.44 2.77 -16.65
C MET A 170 5.65 3.57 -17.08
N ASN A 171 5.38 4.62 -17.82
CA ASN A 171 6.40 5.46 -18.45
C ASN A 171 7.56 5.91 -17.51
N PRO A 172 7.33 6.29 -16.22
CA PRO A 172 8.44 6.67 -15.35
C PRO A 172 9.34 5.51 -14.97
N ILE A 173 8.76 4.38 -14.56
CA ILE A 173 9.52 3.18 -14.14
C ILE A 173 10.26 2.58 -15.33
N LYS A 174 9.61 2.52 -16.50
CA LYS A 174 10.20 2.00 -17.73
C LYS A 174 11.51 2.72 -18.09
N LYS A 175 11.55 4.04 -18.00
CA LYS A 175 12.77 4.83 -18.28
C LYS A 175 13.92 4.45 -17.35
N PHE A 176 13.66 4.26 -16.05
CA PHE A 176 14.69 3.81 -15.11
C PHE A 176 15.13 2.39 -15.41
N THR A 177 14.19 1.47 -15.68
CA THR A 177 14.49 0.09 -16.04
C THR A 177 15.36 0.02 -17.29
N GLU A 178 15.01 0.74 -18.36
CA GLU A 178 15.79 0.81 -19.60
C GLU A 178 17.20 1.33 -19.34
N SER A 179 17.36 2.34 -18.49
CA SER A 179 18.68 2.89 -18.13
C SER A 179 19.58 1.82 -17.50
N PHE A 180 19.04 0.95 -16.64
CA PHE A 180 19.81 -0.15 -16.05
C PHE A 180 20.08 -1.28 -17.06
N VAL A 181 19.15 -1.58 -17.97
CA VAL A 181 19.38 -2.53 -19.07
C VAL A 181 20.53 -2.04 -19.97
N HIS A 182 20.58 -0.76 -20.30
CA HIS A 182 21.68 -0.18 -21.06
C HIS A 182 23.04 -0.29 -20.34
N GLN A 183 23.03 -0.29 -19.01
CA GLN A 183 24.23 -0.54 -18.20
C GLN A 183 24.58 -2.03 -18.06
N ARG A 184 23.94 -2.91 -18.84
CA ARG A 184 24.15 -4.38 -18.87
C ARG A 184 23.75 -5.13 -17.59
N PHE A 185 22.87 -4.58 -16.77
CA PHE A 185 22.24 -5.37 -15.70
C PHE A 185 21.30 -6.41 -16.30
N SER A 186 21.09 -7.51 -15.58
CA SER A 186 20.07 -8.48 -15.98
C SER A 186 18.68 -7.84 -15.99
N LEU A 187 17.75 -8.30 -16.82
CA LEU A 187 16.41 -7.74 -16.94
C LEU A 187 15.69 -7.69 -15.56
N LEU A 188 15.78 -8.77 -14.78
CA LEU A 188 15.17 -8.82 -13.44
C LEU A 188 15.79 -7.77 -12.51
N ALA A 189 17.12 -7.66 -12.47
CA ALA A 189 17.79 -6.64 -11.66
C ALA A 189 17.40 -5.23 -12.10
N SER A 190 17.32 -4.98 -13.41
CA SER A 190 16.91 -3.70 -13.98
C SER A 190 15.48 -3.32 -13.59
N CYS A 191 14.55 -4.27 -13.58
CA CYS A 191 13.17 -4.04 -13.13
C CYS A 191 13.12 -3.68 -11.64
N ILE A 192 13.83 -4.43 -10.78
CA ILE A 192 13.86 -4.16 -9.34
C ILE A 192 14.50 -2.80 -9.05
N LEU A 193 15.65 -2.50 -9.66
CA LEU A 193 16.35 -1.23 -9.48
C LEU A 193 15.56 -0.04 -10.05
N GLY A 194 14.86 -0.25 -11.15
CA GLY A 194 14.00 0.77 -11.78
C GLY A 194 12.81 1.19 -10.90
N GLN A 195 12.33 0.30 -10.04
CA GLN A 195 11.24 0.60 -9.09
C GLN A 195 11.69 1.52 -7.94
N ILE A 196 12.99 1.52 -7.57
CA ILE A 196 13.48 2.19 -6.35
C ILE A 196 13.04 3.65 -6.27
N PRO A 197 13.37 4.54 -7.25
CA PRO A 197 13.11 5.97 -7.10
C PRO A 197 11.63 6.30 -7.00
N ILE A 198 10.79 5.65 -7.81
CA ILE A 198 9.36 5.93 -7.86
C ILE A 198 8.65 5.33 -6.64
N SER A 199 8.88 4.06 -6.35
CA SER A 199 8.21 3.39 -5.23
C SER A 199 8.61 3.98 -3.87
N PHE A 200 9.88 4.34 -3.68
CA PHE A 200 10.30 4.95 -2.42
C PHE A 200 9.63 6.32 -2.20
N LEU A 201 9.67 7.19 -3.22
CA LEU A 201 9.06 8.52 -3.11
C LEU A 201 7.55 8.44 -2.92
N ASP A 202 6.90 7.56 -3.67
CA ASP A 202 5.47 7.32 -3.55
C ASP A 202 5.08 6.82 -2.16
N ARG A 203 5.81 5.83 -1.60
CA ARG A 203 5.56 5.33 -0.24
C ARG A 203 5.81 6.39 0.82
N LEU A 204 6.84 7.21 0.65
CA LEU A 204 7.11 8.33 1.54
C LEU A 204 5.90 9.28 1.60
N LEU A 205 5.47 9.79 0.46
CA LEU A 205 4.37 10.74 0.39
C LEU A 205 3.03 10.12 0.82
N SER A 206 2.72 8.91 0.32
CA SER A 206 1.46 8.24 0.63
C SER A 206 1.35 7.86 2.11
N THR A 207 2.44 7.45 2.77
CA THR A 207 2.43 7.10 4.19
C THR A 207 2.22 8.34 5.06
N PHE A 208 2.94 9.43 4.81
CA PHE A 208 2.78 10.65 5.59
C PHE A 208 1.42 11.31 5.34
N ALA A 209 0.95 11.37 4.10
CA ALA A 209 -0.38 11.87 3.76
C ALA A 209 -1.48 11.01 4.38
N GLY A 210 -1.37 9.68 4.28
CA GLY A 210 -2.34 8.75 4.88
C GLY A 210 -2.41 8.85 6.39
N PHE A 211 -1.26 9.02 7.07
CA PHE A 211 -1.25 9.29 8.51
C PHE A 211 -1.89 10.64 8.85
N GLY A 212 -1.66 11.67 8.03
CA GLY A 212 -2.32 12.98 8.17
C GLY A 212 -3.84 12.86 8.05
N VAL A 213 -4.33 12.13 7.04
CA VAL A 213 -5.76 11.83 6.86
C VAL A 213 -6.32 11.08 8.06
N TYR A 214 -5.61 10.05 8.56
CA TYR A 214 -6.00 9.33 9.77
C TYR A 214 -6.17 10.29 10.97
N LYS A 215 -5.21 11.18 11.20
CA LYS A 215 -5.28 12.15 12.31
C LYS A 215 -6.44 13.15 12.16
N LEU A 216 -6.75 13.55 10.94
CA LEU A 216 -7.92 14.38 10.67
C LEU A 216 -9.22 13.60 10.94
N ALA A 217 -9.34 12.38 10.44
CA ALA A 217 -10.49 11.52 10.67
C ALA A 217 -10.72 11.24 12.16
N GLU A 218 -9.66 10.95 12.93
CA GLU A 218 -9.70 10.77 14.38
C GLU A 218 -10.32 12.00 15.06
N ARG A 219 -9.88 13.22 14.70
CA ARG A 219 -10.40 14.46 15.29
C ARG A 219 -11.88 14.76 14.97
N PHE A 220 -12.32 14.40 13.75
CA PHE A 220 -13.69 14.71 13.32
C PHE A 220 -14.70 13.63 13.71
N LEU A 221 -14.32 12.37 13.73
CA LEU A 221 -15.21 11.24 13.99
C LEU A 221 -15.34 10.92 15.48
N GLU A 222 -14.31 11.22 16.30
CA GLU A 222 -14.35 10.99 17.75
C GLU A 222 -14.94 12.17 18.53
N ARG A 223 -15.14 13.33 17.91
CA ARG A 223 -15.81 14.50 18.55
C ARG A 223 -17.34 14.39 18.59
N ARG A 224 -17.91 13.31 18.04
CA ARG A 224 -19.34 13.02 18.06
C ARG A 224 -19.65 11.82 18.96
#